data_83478473a17baabd0f9c4c2350ec0b3c
#
_entry.id   83478473a17baabd0f9c4c2350ec0b3c
#
_cell.length_a   1.000
_cell.length_b   1.000
_cell.length_c   1.000
_cell.angle_alpha   90.00
_cell.angle_beta   90.00
_cell.angle_gamma   90.00
#
_symmetry.space_group_name_H-M   'P 1'
#
loop_
_entity.id
_entity.type
_entity.pdbx_description
1 polymer ?
#
loop_
_entity_poly.entity_id
_entity_poly.type
_entity_poly.pdbx_seq_one_letter_code
_entity_poly.pdbx_strand_id
1 'polypeptide(L)'
;MIGEALAYRGHRLVPRYFPLARVPLAFRQGEVQAAMTDLGQDLSPQGAHYGEPAVLYRNVLVSLQGRRLQIEKPEDLQGLSIVAFQGAAKRYPEWLAASEAAGLYFEQNNQELQVLGLNKGRYDVVLSDQRIYQYFEQLLERTSLFKAKAAVFHPFVEEDPQNYRPLFRSQQIRDDFNAGLRHLKASGRYQAIYDSYLQQP
;
A
#
# COMPACT_ATOMS: atom_id res chain seq x y z
N MET A 1 5.15 7.76 11.26
CA MET A 1 3.84 8.46 11.17
C MET A 1 2.87 8.03 12.25
N ILE A 2 2.31 6.81 12.27
CA ILE A 2 1.30 6.38 13.27
C ILE A 2 1.81 6.56 14.70
N GLY A 3 3.05 6.14 14.98
CA GLY A 3 3.66 6.28 16.30
C GLY A 3 3.82 7.74 16.74
N GLU A 4 4.20 8.65 15.83
CA GLU A 4 4.33 10.06 16.15
C GLU A 4 2.97 10.74 16.37
N ALA A 5 1.94 10.35 15.59
CA ALA A 5 0.58 10.85 15.80
C ALA A 5 0.04 10.44 17.19
N LEU A 6 0.23 9.18 17.58
CA LEU A 6 -0.14 8.69 18.91
C LEU A 6 0.68 9.35 20.04
N ALA A 7 1.99 9.52 19.83
CA ALA A 7 2.89 10.13 20.81
C ALA A 7 2.52 11.58 21.14
N TYR A 8 1.88 12.31 20.23
CA TYR A 8 1.41 13.68 20.46
C TYR A 8 0.52 13.84 21.70
N ARG A 9 -0.23 12.79 22.05
CA ARG A 9 -1.07 12.72 23.26
C ARG A 9 -0.57 11.70 24.29
N GLY A 10 0.72 11.34 24.24
CA GLY A 10 1.38 10.50 25.22
C GLY A 10 1.16 8.99 25.05
N HIS A 11 0.55 8.55 23.98
CA HIS A 11 0.40 7.13 23.68
C HIS A 11 1.68 6.55 23.09
N ARG A 12 1.99 5.30 23.42
CA ARG A 12 3.12 4.55 22.86
C ARG A 12 2.61 3.46 21.92
N LEU A 13 3.07 3.49 20.66
CA LEU A 13 2.82 2.42 19.70
C LEU A 13 3.69 1.19 20.02
N VAL A 14 3.06 0.04 20.17
CA VAL A 14 3.72 -1.27 20.24
C VAL A 14 3.23 -2.08 19.04
N PRO A 15 4.00 -2.14 17.91
CA PRO A 15 3.54 -2.79 16.70
C PRO A 15 3.50 -4.30 16.85
N ARG A 16 2.43 -4.92 16.30
CA ARG A 16 2.31 -6.36 16.09
C ARG A 16 2.03 -6.61 14.62
N TYR A 17 2.76 -7.54 14.03
CA TYR A 17 2.66 -7.85 12.60
C TYR A 17 1.90 -9.14 12.40
N PHE A 18 0.96 -9.11 11.45
CA PHE A 18 0.13 -10.24 11.04
C PHE A 18 0.12 -10.35 9.52
N PRO A 19 -0.11 -11.53 8.95
CA PRO A 19 -0.53 -11.64 7.55
C PRO A 19 -1.74 -10.72 7.31
N LEU A 20 -1.77 -10.01 6.19
CA LEU A 20 -2.75 -8.95 5.94
C LEU A 20 -4.19 -9.42 6.15
N ALA A 21 -4.54 -10.61 5.63
CA ALA A 21 -5.87 -11.19 5.78
C ALA A 21 -6.27 -11.50 7.24
N ARG A 22 -5.30 -11.59 8.18
CA ARG A 22 -5.56 -11.84 9.60
C ARG A 22 -5.84 -10.58 10.40
N VAL A 23 -5.49 -9.40 9.89
CA VAL A 23 -5.59 -8.13 10.64
C VAL A 23 -7.01 -7.87 11.18
N PRO A 24 -8.11 -7.98 10.39
CA PRO A 24 -9.46 -7.79 10.92
C PRO A 24 -9.85 -8.82 11.99
N LEU A 25 -9.39 -10.06 11.85
CA LEU A 25 -9.65 -11.12 12.82
C LEU A 25 -8.95 -10.82 14.15
N ALA A 26 -7.67 -10.44 14.12
CA ALA A 26 -6.92 -10.07 15.32
C ALA A 26 -7.58 -8.90 16.08
N PHE A 27 -8.12 -7.93 15.36
CA PHE A 27 -8.91 -6.87 15.96
C PHE A 27 -10.20 -7.43 16.60
N ARG A 28 -11.00 -8.21 15.88
CA ARG A 28 -12.24 -8.81 16.42
C ARG A 28 -11.99 -9.62 17.68
N GLN A 29 -10.92 -10.39 17.70
CA GLN A 29 -10.56 -11.26 18.85
C GLN A 29 -9.94 -10.50 20.04
N GLY A 30 -9.71 -9.18 19.92
CA GLY A 30 -9.13 -8.40 21.01
C GLY A 30 -7.62 -8.54 21.17
N GLU A 31 -6.94 -9.18 20.22
CA GLU A 31 -5.49 -9.34 20.26
C GLU A 31 -4.74 -8.01 20.13
N VAL A 32 -5.40 -7.01 19.52
CA VAL A 32 -4.85 -5.66 19.32
C VAL A 32 -5.87 -4.58 19.68
N GLN A 33 -5.38 -3.43 20.14
CA GLN A 33 -6.20 -2.26 20.51
C GLN A 33 -6.53 -1.39 19.31
N ALA A 34 -5.74 -1.48 18.24
CA ALA A 34 -5.93 -0.77 17.00
C ALA A 34 -5.47 -1.63 15.82
N ALA A 35 -5.98 -1.34 14.63
CA ALA A 35 -5.53 -1.95 13.38
C ALA A 35 -5.42 -0.89 12.28
N MET A 36 -4.59 -1.15 11.27
CA MET A 36 -4.34 -0.20 10.18
C MET A 36 -5.35 -0.31 9.04
N THR A 37 -6.13 -1.38 9.02
CA THR A 37 -7.14 -1.64 7.99
C THR A 37 -8.14 -2.68 8.47
N ASP A 38 -9.35 -2.60 7.97
CA ASP A 38 -10.40 -3.62 8.11
C ASP A 38 -10.54 -4.48 6.84
N LEU A 39 -9.77 -4.20 5.80
CA LEU A 39 -9.86 -4.84 4.49
C LEU A 39 -11.25 -4.72 3.83
N GLY A 40 -11.95 -3.62 4.08
CA GLY A 40 -13.32 -3.38 3.59
C GLY A 40 -14.40 -4.12 4.36
N GLN A 41 -14.05 -4.73 5.52
CA GLN A 41 -15.01 -5.34 6.44
C GLN A 41 -15.42 -4.32 7.50
N ASP A 42 -16.54 -3.64 7.38
CA ASP A 42 -16.97 -2.70 8.44
C ASP A 42 -16.97 -3.39 9.81
N LEU A 43 -16.06 -2.96 10.69
CA LEU A 43 -15.92 -3.46 12.06
C LEU A 43 -16.58 -2.55 13.10
N SER A 44 -17.37 -1.54 12.69
CA SER A 44 -18.15 -0.69 13.60
C SER A 44 -19.06 -1.51 14.51
N PRO A 45 -19.77 -2.56 14.02
CA PRO A 45 -20.60 -3.41 14.89
C PRO A 45 -19.79 -4.18 15.96
N GLN A 46 -18.47 -4.31 15.77
CA GLN A 46 -17.55 -4.93 16.75
C GLN A 46 -16.82 -3.89 17.60
N GLY A 47 -17.35 -2.66 17.66
CA GLY A 47 -16.84 -1.58 18.50
C GLY A 47 -15.60 -0.87 17.91
N ALA A 48 -15.42 -0.90 16.60
CA ALA A 48 -14.36 -0.16 15.98
C ALA A 48 -14.72 1.33 15.81
N HIS A 49 -13.82 2.21 16.23
CA HIS A 49 -13.87 3.64 15.99
C HIS A 49 -12.83 4.02 14.93
N TYR A 50 -13.29 4.44 13.75
CA TYR A 50 -12.41 4.77 12.63
C TYR A 50 -11.78 6.14 12.80
N GLY A 51 -10.45 6.18 12.61
CA GLY A 51 -9.66 7.42 12.57
C GLY A 51 -9.62 8.07 11.20
N GLU A 52 -8.96 9.22 11.11
CA GLU A 52 -8.67 9.87 9.84
C GLU A 52 -7.64 9.04 9.04
N PRO A 53 -7.72 9.05 7.69
CA PRO A 53 -6.73 8.39 6.85
C PRO A 53 -5.32 8.91 7.11
N ALA A 54 -4.43 8.00 7.53
CA ALA A 54 -3.06 8.35 7.92
C ALA A 54 -2.03 8.00 6.86
N VAL A 55 -2.27 6.92 6.11
CA VAL A 55 -1.42 6.47 5.01
C VAL A 55 -2.30 6.41 3.78
N LEU A 56 -1.92 7.17 2.76
CA LEU A 56 -2.63 7.18 1.48
C LEU A 56 -1.79 6.38 0.49
N TYR A 57 -2.39 5.35 -0.06
CA TYR A 57 -1.80 4.58 -1.15
C TYR A 57 -2.18 5.21 -2.48
N ARG A 58 -1.26 5.15 -3.42
CA ARG A 58 -1.47 5.47 -4.82
C ARG A 58 -1.09 4.25 -5.64
N ASN A 59 -2.03 3.33 -5.80
CA ASN A 59 -1.80 2.14 -6.60
C ASN A 59 -1.75 2.51 -8.08
N VAL A 60 -0.74 2.00 -8.76
CA VAL A 60 -0.44 2.26 -10.16
C VAL A 60 -0.03 0.96 -10.85
N LEU A 61 -0.20 0.92 -12.15
CA LEU A 61 0.41 -0.09 -13.00
C LEU A 61 1.78 0.43 -13.44
N VAL A 62 2.82 -0.36 -13.27
CA VAL A 62 4.21 0.02 -13.56
C VAL A 62 4.73 -0.84 -14.70
N SER A 63 5.25 -0.23 -15.74
CA SER A 63 5.93 -0.91 -16.84
C SER A 63 7.30 -0.32 -17.11
N LEU A 64 8.19 -1.05 -17.80
CA LEU A 64 9.46 -0.49 -18.25
C LEU A 64 9.26 0.46 -19.42
N GLN A 65 9.90 1.63 -19.37
CA GLN A 65 9.82 2.64 -20.44
C GLN A 65 10.21 2.06 -21.80
N GLY A 66 11.18 1.16 -21.86
CA GLY A 66 11.60 0.51 -23.10
C GLY A 66 10.52 -0.36 -23.76
N ARG A 67 9.48 -0.75 -23.02
CA ARG A 67 8.33 -1.49 -23.57
C ARG A 67 7.34 -0.58 -24.29
N ARG A 68 7.37 0.72 -24.06
CA ARG A 68 6.50 1.74 -24.67
C ARG A 68 5.00 1.42 -24.55
N LEU A 69 4.61 0.77 -23.44
CA LEU A 69 3.21 0.46 -23.17
C LEU A 69 2.44 1.75 -22.83
N GLN A 70 1.21 1.84 -23.32
CA GLN A 70 0.22 2.84 -22.92
C GLN A 70 -0.92 2.08 -22.29
N ILE A 71 -1.17 2.29 -20.99
CA ILE A 71 -2.16 1.57 -20.22
C ILE A 71 -3.13 2.61 -19.63
N GLU A 72 -4.27 2.78 -20.28
CA GLU A 72 -5.30 3.76 -19.93
C GLU A 72 -6.63 3.10 -19.58
N LYS A 73 -6.84 1.85 -20.03
CA LYS A 73 -8.06 1.05 -19.83
C LYS A 73 -7.73 -0.43 -19.66
N PRO A 74 -8.64 -1.23 -19.11
CA PRO A 74 -8.41 -2.65 -18.84
C PRO A 74 -7.97 -3.47 -20.06
N GLU A 75 -8.49 -3.15 -21.25
CA GLU A 75 -8.17 -3.86 -22.49
C GLU A 75 -6.69 -3.73 -22.89
N ASP A 76 -6.02 -2.66 -22.46
CA ASP A 76 -4.61 -2.42 -22.74
C ASP A 76 -3.69 -3.42 -22.00
N LEU A 77 -4.23 -4.16 -21.03
CA LEU A 77 -3.54 -5.24 -20.32
C LEU A 77 -3.62 -6.60 -21.03
N GLN A 78 -4.35 -6.68 -22.13
CA GLN A 78 -4.53 -7.95 -22.84
C GLN A 78 -3.20 -8.52 -23.32
N GLY A 79 -2.94 -9.78 -22.97
CA GLY A 79 -1.71 -10.49 -23.35
C GLY A 79 -0.46 -10.09 -22.55
N LEU A 80 -0.57 -9.18 -21.59
CA LEU A 80 0.52 -8.79 -20.71
C LEU A 80 0.53 -9.64 -19.42
N SER A 81 1.71 -10.07 -19.01
CA SER A 81 1.92 -10.72 -17.73
C SER A 81 1.99 -9.68 -16.61
N ILE A 82 1.14 -9.86 -15.58
CA ILE A 82 0.97 -8.91 -14.48
C ILE A 82 1.35 -9.59 -13.17
N VAL A 83 2.20 -8.96 -12.37
CA VAL A 83 2.41 -9.32 -10.98
C VAL A 83 1.87 -8.24 -10.06
N ALA A 84 1.17 -8.63 -8.99
CA ALA A 84 0.54 -7.74 -8.04
C ALA A 84 0.73 -8.19 -6.59
N PHE A 85 0.32 -7.35 -5.65
CA PHE A 85 0.19 -7.75 -4.26
C PHE A 85 -1.00 -8.69 -4.06
N GLN A 86 -0.97 -9.48 -2.99
CA GLN A 86 -2.00 -10.46 -2.70
C GLN A 86 -3.39 -9.82 -2.56
N GLY A 87 -4.37 -10.38 -3.28
CA GLY A 87 -5.75 -9.92 -3.27
C GLY A 87 -6.05 -8.75 -4.22
N ALA A 88 -5.10 -8.35 -5.05
CA ALA A 88 -5.32 -7.23 -5.98
C ALA A 88 -6.43 -7.52 -7.01
N ALA A 89 -6.56 -8.74 -7.51
CA ALA A 89 -7.64 -9.10 -8.44
C ALA A 89 -9.03 -8.96 -7.81
N LYS A 90 -9.16 -9.24 -6.51
CA LYS A 90 -10.42 -9.02 -5.79
C LYS A 90 -10.73 -7.54 -5.58
N ARG A 91 -9.68 -6.72 -5.45
CA ARG A 91 -9.82 -5.28 -5.25
C ARG A 91 -10.11 -4.53 -6.54
N TYR A 92 -9.53 -4.97 -7.65
CA TYR A 92 -9.62 -4.34 -8.97
C TYR A 92 -10.10 -5.34 -10.04
N PRO A 93 -11.29 -5.95 -9.85
CA PRO A 93 -11.75 -7.00 -10.77
C PRO A 93 -11.94 -6.49 -12.20
N GLU A 94 -12.37 -5.24 -12.38
CA GLU A 94 -12.55 -4.63 -13.71
C GLU A 94 -11.26 -4.57 -14.52
N TRP A 95 -10.10 -4.44 -13.82
CA TRP A 95 -8.80 -4.35 -14.46
C TRP A 95 -8.09 -5.69 -14.60
N LEU A 96 -8.30 -6.62 -13.67
CA LEU A 96 -7.44 -7.80 -13.53
C LEU A 96 -8.13 -9.13 -13.85
N ALA A 97 -9.47 -9.21 -13.85
CA ALA A 97 -10.17 -10.47 -14.04
C ALA A 97 -9.86 -11.13 -15.40
N ALA A 98 -9.70 -10.34 -16.46
CA ALA A 98 -9.36 -10.87 -17.78
C ALA A 98 -7.94 -11.49 -17.81
N SER A 99 -6.96 -10.85 -17.18
CA SER A 99 -5.59 -11.35 -17.06
C SER A 99 -5.51 -12.57 -16.14
N GLU A 100 -6.31 -12.61 -15.07
CA GLU A 100 -6.43 -13.78 -14.18
C GLU A 100 -7.01 -14.98 -14.93
N ALA A 101 -8.10 -14.78 -15.68
CA ALA A 101 -8.73 -15.83 -16.49
C ALA A 101 -7.80 -16.35 -17.59
N ALA A 102 -6.93 -15.49 -18.14
CA ALA A 102 -5.93 -15.87 -19.15
C ALA A 102 -4.67 -16.54 -18.56
N GLY A 103 -4.55 -16.67 -17.22
CA GLY A 103 -3.35 -17.23 -16.57
C GLY A 103 -2.12 -16.32 -16.63
N LEU A 104 -2.32 -15.03 -16.89
CA LEU A 104 -1.27 -14.02 -16.99
C LEU A 104 -1.16 -13.12 -15.74
N TYR A 105 -1.94 -13.40 -14.71
CA TYR A 105 -1.91 -12.68 -13.44
C TYR A 105 -1.24 -13.53 -12.35
N PHE A 106 -0.36 -12.88 -11.58
CA PHE A 106 0.42 -13.51 -10.52
C PHE A 106 0.38 -12.65 -9.26
N GLU A 107 0.34 -13.28 -8.09
CA GLU A 107 0.45 -12.60 -6.81
C GLU A 107 1.82 -12.88 -6.15
N GLN A 108 2.45 -11.84 -5.65
CA GLN A 108 3.73 -11.91 -4.98
C GLN A 108 3.73 -11.01 -3.74
N ASN A 109 3.92 -11.60 -2.56
CA ASN A 109 3.95 -10.84 -1.30
C ASN A 109 5.24 -10.05 -1.09
N ASN A 110 6.35 -10.50 -1.70
CA ASN A 110 7.62 -9.79 -1.64
C ASN A 110 7.70 -8.78 -2.77
N GLN A 111 7.56 -7.51 -2.43
CA GLN A 111 7.54 -6.41 -3.39
C GLN A 111 8.91 -6.14 -4.01
N GLU A 112 9.99 -6.47 -3.33
CA GLU A 112 11.34 -6.45 -3.90
C GLU A 112 11.44 -7.41 -5.10
N LEU A 113 10.86 -8.63 -4.97
CA LEU A 113 10.81 -9.60 -6.06
C LEU A 113 9.90 -9.16 -7.21
N GLN A 114 8.88 -8.33 -6.96
CA GLN A 114 8.07 -7.70 -8.02
C GLN A 114 8.94 -6.75 -8.85
N VAL A 115 9.71 -5.85 -8.21
CA VAL A 115 10.63 -4.91 -8.87
C VAL A 115 11.68 -5.66 -9.69
N LEU A 116 12.32 -6.67 -9.08
CA LEU A 116 13.30 -7.52 -9.78
C LEU A 116 12.68 -8.24 -10.97
N GLY A 117 11.48 -8.78 -10.82
CA GLY A 117 10.76 -9.50 -11.87
C GLY A 117 10.48 -8.62 -13.08
N LEU A 118 10.00 -7.39 -12.87
CA LEU A 118 9.77 -6.41 -13.93
C LEU A 118 11.08 -6.08 -14.66
N ASN A 119 12.14 -5.74 -13.92
CA ASN A 119 13.41 -5.35 -14.49
C ASN A 119 14.12 -6.48 -15.27
N LYS A 120 13.89 -7.74 -14.88
CA LYS A 120 14.39 -8.94 -15.58
C LYS A 120 13.50 -9.38 -16.74
N GLY A 121 12.36 -8.71 -16.96
CA GLY A 121 11.40 -9.07 -18.02
C GLY A 121 10.61 -10.33 -17.74
N ARG A 122 10.51 -10.77 -16.48
CA ARG A 122 9.67 -11.88 -16.07
C ARG A 122 8.17 -11.52 -16.13
N TYR A 123 7.88 -10.25 -15.87
CA TYR A 123 6.56 -9.67 -15.95
C TYR A 123 6.60 -8.40 -16.81
N ASP A 124 5.51 -8.12 -17.51
CA ASP A 124 5.35 -6.93 -18.33
C ASP A 124 4.91 -5.73 -17.49
N VAL A 125 4.10 -5.99 -16.45
CA VAL A 125 3.49 -4.98 -15.60
C VAL A 125 3.55 -5.42 -14.13
N VAL A 126 3.81 -4.46 -13.25
CA VAL A 126 3.65 -4.59 -11.79
C VAL A 126 2.50 -3.69 -11.34
N LEU A 127 1.57 -4.21 -10.54
CA LEU A 127 0.61 -3.41 -9.79
C LEU A 127 1.12 -3.23 -8.37
N SER A 128 1.44 -2.01 -8.00
CA SER A 128 1.98 -1.65 -6.68
C SER A 128 1.59 -0.22 -6.30
N ASP A 129 1.69 0.10 -5.01
CA ASP A 129 1.75 1.51 -4.62
C ASP A 129 3.02 2.16 -5.19
N GLN A 130 2.88 3.36 -5.75
CA GLN A 130 3.97 4.05 -6.43
C GLN A 130 5.20 4.27 -5.51
N ARG A 131 4.97 4.69 -4.24
CA ARG A 131 6.05 4.97 -3.29
C ARG A 131 6.72 3.69 -2.80
N ILE A 132 5.93 2.64 -2.62
CA ILE A 132 6.46 1.32 -2.25
C ILE A 132 7.34 0.76 -3.37
N TYR A 133 6.90 0.86 -4.63
CA TYR A 133 7.72 0.45 -5.77
C TYR A 133 9.04 1.22 -5.81
N GLN A 134 9.00 2.54 -5.72
CA GLN A 134 10.19 3.41 -5.71
C GLN A 134 11.13 3.11 -4.53
N TYR A 135 10.58 2.82 -3.34
CA TYR A 135 11.37 2.44 -2.17
C TYR A 135 12.17 1.16 -2.42
N PHE A 136 11.53 0.09 -2.91
CA PHE A 136 12.21 -1.18 -3.18
C PHE A 136 13.18 -1.09 -4.36
N GLU A 137 12.87 -0.29 -5.37
CA GLU A 137 13.79 0.00 -6.47
C GLU A 137 15.09 0.64 -5.94
N GLN A 138 14.99 1.70 -5.14
CA GLN A 138 16.14 2.35 -4.53
C GLN A 138 16.88 1.43 -3.54
N LEU A 139 16.16 0.63 -2.74
CA LEU A 139 16.77 -0.32 -1.82
C LEU A 139 17.64 -1.34 -2.58
N LEU A 140 17.13 -1.89 -3.68
CA LEU A 140 17.87 -2.82 -4.53
C LEU A 140 19.12 -2.19 -5.14
N GLU A 141 19.04 -0.95 -5.61
CA GLU A 141 20.20 -0.25 -6.18
C GLU A 141 21.31 -0.01 -5.15
N ARG A 142 20.95 0.22 -3.89
CA ARG A 142 21.92 0.45 -2.80
C ARG A 142 22.54 -0.84 -2.28
N THR A 143 21.77 -1.90 -2.20
CA THR A 143 22.17 -3.14 -1.50
C THR A 143 22.72 -4.21 -2.41
N SER A 144 22.65 -4.02 -3.73
CA SER A 144 23.06 -5.04 -4.70
C SER A 144 23.69 -4.40 -5.96
N LEU A 145 24.15 -5.24 -6.89
CA LEU A 145 24.60 -4.82 -8.23
C LEU A 145 23.43 -4.51 -9.18
N PHE A 146 22.22 -4.42 -8.67
CA PHE A 146 21.03 -4.10 -9.45
C PHE A 146 21.08 -2.65 -9.93
N LYS A 147 20.71 -2.45 -11.19
CA LYS A 147 20.47 -1.12 -11.77
C LYS A 147 19.06 -1.10 -12.33
N ALA A 148 18.24 -0.20 -11.81
CA ALA A 148 16.89 -0.04 -12.27
C ALA A 148 16.86 0.45 -13.73
N LYS A 149 15.96 -0.13 -14.52
CA LYS A 149 15.60 0.40 -15.83
C LYS A 149 14.50 1.44 -15.63
N ALA A 150 14.51 2.47 -16.47
CA ALA A 150 13.49 3.51 -16.42
C ALA A 150 12.08 2.90 -16.47
N ALA A 151 11.25 3.27 -15.52
CA ALA A 151 9.88 2.81 -15.39
C ALA A 151 8.87 3.91 -15.73
N VAL A 152 7.68 3.51 -16.19
CA VAL A 152 6.53 4.36 -16.43
C VAL A 152 5.43 3.95 -15.46
N PHE A 153 4.84 4.93 -14.79
CA PHE A 153 3.74 4.74 -13.85
C PHE A 153 2.43 5.14 -14.52
N HIS A 154 1.52 4.18 -14.65
CA HIS A 154 0.21 4.38 -15.28
C HIS A 154 -0.85 4.44 -14.16
N PRO A 155 -1.41 5.63 -13.84
CA PRO A 155 -2.58 5.73 -12.97
C PRO A 155 -3.76 5.00 -13.62
N PHE A 156 -4.49 4.21 -12.84
CA PHE A 156 -5.60 3.42 -13.38
C PHE A 156 -6.88 3.50 -12.54
N VAL A 157 -6.75 3.87 -11.27
CA VAL A 157 -7.88 4.10 -10.36
C VAL A 157 -7.60 5.31 -9.49
N GLU A 158 -8.68 5.96 -9.05
CA GLU A 158 -8.63 6.95 -8.00
C GLU A 158 -8.99 6.27 -6.67
N GLU A 159 -8.02 6.23 -5.75
CA GLU A 159 -8.19 5.54 -4.48
C GLU A 159 -9.02 6.40 -3.52
N ASP A 160 -10.07 5.82 -2.95
CA ASP A 160 -10.79 6.45 -1.85
C ASP A 160 -9.93 6.38 -0.57
N PRO A 161 -9.50 7.53 -0.02
CA PRO A 161 -8.74 7.57 1.22
C PRO A 161 -9.43 6.86 2.39
N GLN A 162 -10.77 6.77 2.38
CA GLN A 162 -11.55 6.13 3.44
C GLN A 162 -11.26 4.62 3.53
N ASN A 163 -10.78 3.99 2.46
CA ASN A 163 -10.38 2.58 2.46
C ASN A 163 -9.12 2.29 3.30
N TYR A 164 -8.41 3.33 3.79
CA TYR A 164 -7.14 3.21 4.50
C TYR A 164 -7.19 3.87 5.88
N ARG A 165 -8.37 3.89 6.49
CA ARG A 165 -8.53 4.41 7.85
C ARG A 165 -8.05 3.42 8.89
N PRO A 166 -7.24 3.84 9.86
CA PRO A 166 -6.98 3.04 11.04
C PRO A 166 -8.24 2.95 11.91
N LEU A 167 -8.35 1.87 12.65
CA LEU A 167 -9.47 1.64 13.56
C LEU A 167 -8.96 1.35 14.97
N PHE A 168 -9.72 1.77 15.97
CA PHE A 168 -9.36 1.75 17.37
C PHE A 168 -10.50 1.17 18.20
N ARG A 169 -10.19 0.44 19.30
CA ARG A 169 -11.21 0.03 20.28
C ARG A 169 -11.67 1.17 21.18
N SER A 170 -10.79 2.12 21.45
CA SER A 170 -11.09 3.28 22.27
C SER A 170 -11.36 4.50 21.40
N GLN A 171 -12.53 5.11 21.58
CA GLN A 171 -12.86 6.38 20.95
C GLN A 171 -11.88 7.47 21.35
N GLN A 172 -11.48 7.53 22.64
CA GLN A 172 -10.52 8.51 23.13
C GLN A 172 -9.17 8.39 22.41
N ILE A 173 -8.64 7.16 22.26
CA ILE A 173 -7.35 6.95 21.56
C ILE A 173 -7.48 7.32 20.09
N ARG A 174 -8.63 7.04 19.44
CA ARG A 174 -8.93 7.47 18.08
C ARG A 174 -8.91 8.99 17.95
N ASP A 175 -9.52 9.72 18.89
CA ASP A 175 -9.58 11.18 18.89
C ASP A 175 -8.20 11.79 19.11
N ASP A 176 -7.42 11.22 20.03
CA ASP A 176 -6.03 11.60 20.28
C ASP A 176 -5.13 11.34 19.07
N PHE A 177 -5.31 10.22 18.40
CA PHE A 177 -4.63 9.90 17.15
C PHE A 177 -4.96 10.93 16.05
N ASN A 178 -6.25 11.25 15.86
CA ASN A 178 -6.66 12.24 14.88
C ASN A 178 -6.06 13.63 15.18
N ALA A 179 -6.03 14.04 16.46
CA ALA A 179 -5.40 15.29 16.86
C ALA A 179 -3.90 15.32 16.52
N GLY A 180 -3.19 14.23 16.82
CA GLY A 180 -1.78 14.09 16.49
C GLY A 180 -1.53 14.06 14.97
N LEU A 181 -2.38 13.37 14.21
CA LEU A 181 -2.25 13.33 12.76
C LEU A 181 -2.45 14.72 12.13
N ARG A 182 -3.45 15.49 12.60
CA ARG A 182 -3.63 16.88 12.17
C ARG A 182 -2.43 17.76 12.52
N HIS A 183 -1.84 17.59 13.71
CA HIS A 183 -0.63 18.30 14.10
C HIS A 183 0.54 17.95 13.16
N LEU A 184 0.77 16.68 12.82
CA LEU A 184 1.83 16.29 11.89
C LEU A 184 1.62 16.91 10.49
N LYS A 185 0.36 16.95 10.01
CA LYS A 185 0.03 17.58 8.73
C LYS A 185 0.29 19.09 8.77
N ALA A 186 -0.16 19.78 9.80
CA ALA A 186 0.01 21.23 9.95
C ALA A 186 1.47 21.68 10.12
N SER A 187 2.31 20.87 10.78
CA SER A 187 3.72 21.15 10.99
C SER A 187 4.64 20.77 9.82
N GLY A 188 4.12 20.17 8.75
CA GLY A 188 4.91 19.62 7.64
C GLY A 188 5.63 18.30 7.99
N ARG A 189 5.57 17.83 9.25
CA ARG A 189 6.22 16.58 9.66
C ARG A 189 5.67 15.36 8.93
N TYR A 190 4.37 15.40 8.58
CA TYR A 190 3.74 14.35 7.78
C TYR A 190 4.48 14.10 6.46
N GLN A 191 4.75 15.17 5.70
CA GLN A 191 5.49 15.07 4.43
C GLN A 191 6.94 14.65 4.66
N ALA A 192 7.61 15.24 5.67
CA ALA A 192 8.98 14.90 6.01
C ALA A 192 9.18 13.40 6.35
N ILE A 193 8.17 12.75 6.95
CA ILE A 193 8.22 11.29 7.19
C ILE A 193 8.21 10.53 5.86
N TYR A 194 7.35 10.88 4.90
CA TYR A 194 7.37 10.22 3.59
C TYR A 194 8.70 10.43 2.88
N ASP A 195 9.21 11.66 2.86
CA ASP A 195 10.45 12.00 2.19
C ASP A 195 11.64 11.24 2.79
N SER A 196 11.64 11.01 4.10
CA SER A 196 12.69 10.24 4.77
C SER A 196 12.82 8.79 4.29
N TYR A 197 11.74 8.18 3.79
CA TYR A 197 11.78 6.84 3.22
C TYR A 197 12.29 6.82 1.76
N LEU A 198 12.07 7.90 1.01
CA LEU A 198 12.50 8.02 -0.38
C LEU A 198 13.87 8.68 -0.54
N GLN A 199 14.34 9.39 0.49
CA GLN A 199 15.61 10.14 0.49
C GLN A 199 16.67 9.53 1.41
N GLN A 200 16.44 8.36 2.01
CA GLN A 200 17.46 7.72 2.84
C GLN A 200 18.70 7.41 2.00
N PRO A 201 19.88 7.90 2.42
CA PRO A 201 21.13 7.73 1.71
C PRO A 201 21.60 6.27 1.67
#